data_4169c7e620c732c85a64c6f3c362502c
#
_entry.id   4169c7e620c732c85a64c6f3c362502c
#
_cell.length_a   1.000
_cell.length_b   1.000
_cell.length_c   1.000
_cell.angle_alpha   90.00
_cell.angle_beta   90.00
_cell.angle_gamma   90.00
#
_symmetry.space_group_name_H-M   'P 1'
#
loop_
_entity.id
_entity.type
_entity.pdbx_description
1 polymer ?
#
loop_
_entity_poly.entity_id
_entity_poly.type
_entity_poly.pdbx_seq_one_letter_code
_entity_poly.pdbx_strand_id
1 'polypeptide(L)'
;MKLEHFGMAEPGDCRVVFSAAAEELEATVQAEKAAPDAPQDEDDLLTAAVNRAILEGFSPLFAQLMKENDLQPVTDPDFELLAVNRAEGFRAGVQFFCLPPLELGEYTGFTQPIQPRPIRELTIELEINRRHGDEDRAADAEGKRALRARVTQDIYAQRCQQARAVAEQALIAQLGTHVTGPLPKQLVAGNYFAEQRQFNLRMQANGVNFDQYLKVQGQTVEEFRAWLHAEAERKLRSRMGLLLVAQKEGLWPTEAEVDDELAHWDAKRDGEHT
;
A
#
# COMPACT_ATOMS: atom_id res chain seq x y z
N MET A 1 -10.36 -5.18 -26.67
CA MET A 1 -10.83 -6.14 -25.64
C MET A 1 -12.33 -6.09 -25.45
N LYS A 2 -12.96 -7.19 -25.03
CA LYS A 2 -14.41 -7.30 -24.84
C LYS A 2 -14.71 -7.81 -23.43
N LEU A 3 -15.58 -7.08 -22.71
CA LEU A 3 -16.14 -7.54 -21.44
C LEU A 3 -17.11 -8.69 -21.70
N GLU A 4 -16.91 -9.83 -21.03
CA GLU A 4 -17.81 -10.99 -21.12
C GLU A 4 -18.74 -11.07 -19.91
N HIS A 5 -18.20 -10.81 -18.73
CA HIS A 5 -18.95 -10.89 -17.49
C HIS A 5 -18.41 -9.91 -16.46
N PHE A 6 -19.33 -9.31 -15.71
CA PHE A 6 -19.06 -8.57 -14.48
C PHE A 6 -20.05 -9.00 -13.41
N GLY A 7 -19.57 -9.25 -12.20
CA GLY A 7 -20.38 -9.60 -11.05
C GLY A 7 -19.65 -9.40 -9.73
N MET A 8 -20.40 -9.49 -8.64
CA MET A 8 -19.87 -9.45 -7.27
C MET A 8 -20.14 -10.77 -6.58
N ALA A 9 -19.10 -11.40 -6.04
CA ALA A 9 -19.23 -12.62 -5.24
C ALA A 9 -19.75 -12.33 -3.83
N GLU A 10 -19.26 -11.26 -3.23
CA GLU A 10 -19.75 -10.64 -1.99
C GLU A 10 -19.77 -9.11 -2.21
N PRO A 11 -20.49 -8.32 -1.40
CA PRO A 11 -20.46 -6.86 -1.50
C PRO A 11 -19.03 -6.33 -1.45
N GLY A 12 -18.58 -5.71 -2.56
CA GLY A 12 -17.22 -5.22 -2.73
C GLY A 12 -16.20 -6.23 -3.30
N ASP A 13 -16.51 -7.52 -3.44
CA ASP A 13 -15.66 -8.51 -4.16
C ASP A 13 -16.08 -8.56 -5.63
N CYS A 14 -15.40 -7.80 -6.46
CA CYS A 14 -15.71 -7.64 -7.88
C CYS A 14 -14.93 -8.66 -8.72
N ARG A 15 -15.63 -9.27 -9.67
CA ARG A 15 -15.06 -10.23 -10.61
C ARG A 15 -15.45 -9.88 -12.04
N VAL A 16 -14.45 -9.86 -12.89
CA VAL A 16 -14.57 -9.53 -14.31
C VAL A 16 -14.01 -10.68 -15.12
N VAL A 17 -14.67 -11.00 -16.22
CA VAL A 17 -14.09 -11.85 -17.26
C VAL A 17 -14.12 -11.06 -18.55
N PHE A 18 -13.00 -11.02 -19.23
CA PHE A 18 -12.85 -10.36 -20.51
C PHE A 18 -12.05 -11.23 -21.49
N SER A 19 -12.17 -10.92 -22.77
CA SER A 19 -11.46 -11.60 -23.84
C SER A 19 -10.85 -10.60 -24.82
N ALA A 20 -9.79 -11.05 -25.47
CA ALA A 20 -9.21 -10.41 -26.65
C ALA A 20 -9.25 -11.37 -27.82
N ALA A 21 -9.60 -10.87 -29.00
CA ALA A 21 -9.66 -11.68 -30.21
C ALA A 21 -8.24 -12.06 -30.70
N ALA A 22 -8.16 -13.09 -31.57
CA ALA A 22 -6.90 -13.53 -32.16
C ALA A 22 -6.12 -12.40 -32.84
N GLU A 23 -6.83 -11.49 -33.51
CA GLU A 23 -6.24 -10.34 -34.18
C GLU A 23 -5.58 -9.35 -33.22
N GLU A 24 -6.21 -9.10 -32.05
CA GLU A 24 -5.66 -8.25 -30.99
C GLU A 24 -4.42 -8.89 -30.36
N LEU A 25 -4.47 -10.20 -30.06
CA LEU A 25 -3.33 -10.94 -29.53
C LEU A 25 -2.16 -10.99 -30.52
N GLU A 26 -2.44 -11.24 -31.82
CA GLU A 26 -1.39 -11.29 -32.83
C GLU A 26 -0.71 -9.91 -33.02
N ALA A 27 -1.45 -8.83 -32.92
CA ALA A 27 -0.88 -7.48 -32.97
C ALA A 27 0.13 -7.26 -31.84
N THR A 28 -0.19 -7.70 -30.62
CA THR A 28 0.74 -7.60 -29.47
C THR A 28 1.92 -8.56 -29.59
N VAL A 29 1.72 -9.77 -30.13
CA VAL A 29 2.83 -10.71 -30.45
C VAL A 29 3.81 -10.08 -31.44
N GLN A 30 3.33 -9.40 -32.47
CA GLN A 30 4.21 -8.72 -33.43
C GLN A 30 4.94 -7.53 -32.81
N ALA A 31 4.29 -6.79 -31.93
CA ALA A 31 4.91 -5.70 -31.19
C ALA A 31 6.02 -6.20 -30.25
N GLU A 32 5.79 -7.31 -29.53
CA GLU A 32 6.82 -7.92 -28.67
C GLU A 32 7.99 -8.48 -29.47
N LYS A 33 7.75 -9.11 -30.63
CA LYS A 33 8.82 -9.57 -31.54
C LYS A 33 9.72 -8.44 -32.04
N ALA A 34 9.17 -7.25 -32.19
CA ALA A 34 9.92 -6.08 -32.66
C ALA A 34 10.71 -5.37 -31.54
N ALA A 35 10.49 -5.74 -30.27
CA ALA A 35 11.19 -5.15 -29.12
C ALA A 35 12.67 -5.59 -29.10
N PRO A 36 13.60 -4.73 -28.62
CA PRO A 36 15.04 -5.04 -28.59
C PRO A 36 15.43 -6.25 -27.73
N ASP A 37 14.60 -6.53 -26.71
CA ASP A 37 14.74 -7.59 -25.72
C ASP A 37 13.68 -8.69 -25.86
N ALA A 38 13.19 -8.89 -27.10
CA ALA A 38 12.15 -9.87 -27.40
C ALA A 38 12.52 -11.28 -26.90
N PRO A 39 11.62 -11.97 -26.20
CA PRO A 39 11.84 -13.35 -25.80
C PRO A 39 12.08 -14.25 -27.02
N GLN A 40 13.02 -15.19 -26.90
CA GLN A 40 13.35 -16.13 -27.98
C GLN A 40 12.48 -17.38 -27.97
N ASP A 41 11.96 -17.72 -26.80
CA ASP A 41 11.03 -18.82 -26.62
C ASP A 41 9.61 -18.39 -27.00
N GLU A 42 8.87 -19.27 -27.67
CA GLU A 42 7.53 -18.95 -28.18
C GLU A 42 6.49 -18.82 -27.08
N ASP A 43 6.61 -19.60 -25.99
CA ASP A 43 5.72 -19.56 -24.84
C ASP A 43 5.96 -18.29 -24.01
N ASP A 44 7.22 -17.91 -23.83
CA ASP A 44 7.59 -16.66 -23.16
C ASP A 44 7.14 -15.45 -23.97
N LEU A 45 7.27 -15.50 -25.29
CA LEU A 45 6.80 -14.44 -26.18
C LEU A 45 5.26 -14.30 -26.12
N LEU A 46 4.54 -15.41 -26.10
CA LEU A 46 3.08 -15.40 -26.00
C LEU A 46 2.66 -14.83 -24.64
N THR A 47 3.35 -15.21 -23.57
CA THR A 47 3.11 -14.68 -22.22
C THR A 47 3.36 -13.17 -22.16
N ALA A 48 4.45 -12.68 -22.73
CA ALA A 48 4.74 -11.26 -22.81
C ALA A 48 3.68 -10.49 -23.60
N ALA A 49 3.26 -11.04 -24.75
CA ALA A 49 2.22 -10.44 -25.58
C ALA A 49 0.84 -10.37 -24.87
N VAL A 50 0.46 -11.42 -24.13
CA VAL A 50 -0.78 -11.41 -23.31
C VAL A 50 -0.69 -10.35 -22.22
N ASN A 51 0.43 -10.28 -21.48
CA ASN A 51 0.64 -9.28 -20.44
C ASN A 51 0.55 -7.86 -21.01
N ARG A 52 1.16 -7.61 -22.14
CA ARG A 52 1.09 -6.32 -22.84
C ARG A 52 -0.33 -5.99 -23.27
N ALA A 53 -1.04 -6.94 -23.88
CA ALA A 53 -2.43 -6.76 -24.27
C ALA A 53 -3.33 -6.42 -23.08
N ILE A 54 -3.11 -7.07 -21.93
CA ILE A 54 -3.83 -6.77 -20.69
C ILE A 54 -3.50 -5.33 -20.23
N LEU A 55 -2.23 -4.95 -20.15
CA LEU A 55 -1.82 -3.61 -19.70
C LEU A 55 -2.39 -2.50 -20.59
N GLU A 56 -2.37 -2.68 -21.90
CA GLU A 56 -2.84 -1.66 -22.85
C GLU A 56 -4.38 -1.62 -22.95
N GLY A 57 -5.05 -2.77 -22.88
CA GLY A 57 -6.48 -2.88 -23.16
C GLY A 57 -7.38 -2.90 -21.94
N PHE A 58 -6.89 -3.33 -20.78
CA PHE A 58 -7.73 -3.45 -19.57
C PHE A 58 -7.99 -2.09 -18.90
N SER A 59 -7.02 -1.17 -18.88
CA SER A 59 -7.17 0.11 -18.21
C SER A 59 -8.41 0.92 -18.66
N PRO A 60 -8.67 1.11 -19.97
CA PRO A 60 -9.88 1.81 -20.41
C PRO A 60 -11.16 1.03 -20.09
N LEU A 61 -11.13 -0.32 -20.19
CA LEU A 61 -12.25 -1.16 -19.81
C LEU A 61 -12.57 -1.04 -18.31
N PHE A 62 -11.53 -1.05 -17.48
CA PHE A 62 -11.66 -0.91 -16.03
C PHE A 62 -12.22 0.46 -15.65
N ALA A 63 -11.70 1.54 -16.22
CA ALA A 63 -12.18 2.90 -15.97
C ALA A 63 -13.66 3.06 -16.35
N GLN A 64 -14.07 2.51 -17.49
CA GLN A 64 -15.46 2.51 -17.91
C GLN A 64 -16.34 1.74 -16.92
N LEU A 65 -15.90 0.54 -16.51
CA LEU A 65 -16.64 -0.32 -15.58
C LEU A 65 -16.84 0.36 -14.21
N MET A 66 -15.81 1.02 -13.69
CA MET A 66 -15.88 1.77 -12.43
C MET A 66 -16.90 2.91 -12.53
N LYS A 67 -16.87 3.66 -13.63
CA LYS A 67 -17.77 4.79 -13.87
C LYS A 67 -19.23 4.36 -14.05
N GLU A 68 -19.47 3.30 -14.83
CA GLU A 68 -20.83 2.82 -15.12
C GLU A 68 -21.53 2.23 -13.89
N ASN A 69 -20.76 1.67 -12.95
CA ASN A 69 -21.29 1.02 -11.76
C ASN A 69 -21.11 1.87 -10.48
N ASP A 70 -20.58 3.09 -10.57
CA ASP A 70 -20.25 3.96 -9.43
C ASP A 70 -19.41 3.25 -8.36
N LEU A 71 -18.36 2.53 -8.82
CA LEU A 71 -17.52 1.71 -7.97
C LEU A 71 -16.20 2.41 -7.67
N GLN A 72 -15.74 2.24 -6.44
CA GLN A 72 -14.47 2.75 -5.98
C GLN A 72 -13.53 1.60 -5.63
N PRO A 73 -12.48 1.34 -6.44
CA PRO A 73 -11.55 0.27 -6.17
C PRO A 73 -10.69 0.59 -4.94
N VAL A 74 -10.46 -0.42 -4.11
CA VAL A 74 -9.64 -0.34 -2.88
C VAL A 74 -8.41 -1.24 -2.92
N THR A 75 -8.31 -2.08 -3.96
CA THR A 75 -7.15 -2.92 -4.27
C THR A 75 -6.82 -2.85 -5.74
N ASP A 76 -5.57 -3.18 -6.07
CA ASP A 76 -5.17 -3.42 -7.45
C ASP A 76 -5.90 -4.64 -8.01
N PRO A 77 -6.16 -4.67 -9.33
CA PRO A 77 -6.69 -5.84 -10.00
C PRO A 77 -5.71 -7.01 -9.98
N ASP A 78 -6.19 -8.19 -9.61
CA ASP A 78 -5.46 -9.46 -9.68
C ASP A 78 -5.93 -10.26 -10.89
N PHE A 79 -5.01 -10.64 -11.77
CA PHE A 79 -5.31 -11.24 -13.07
C PHE A 79 -5.04 -12.74 -13.07
N GLU A 80 -5.99 -13.50 -13.63
CA GLU A 80 -5.87 -14.92 -13.87
C GLU A 80 -6.09 -15.20 -15.37
N LEU A 81 -5.12 -15.84 -16.04
CA LEU A 81 -5.28 -16.27 -17.42
C LEU A 81 -6.13 -17.55 -17.45
N LEU A 82 -7.33 -17.45 -17.98
CA LEU A 82 -8.28 -18.57 -18.06
C LEU A 82 -8.06 -19.45 -19.27
N ALA A 83 -7.72 -18.85 -20.40
CA ALA A 83 -7.42 -19.55 -21.65
C ALA A 83 -6.57 -18.67 -22.56
N VAL A 84 -5.66 -19.29 -23.29
CA VAL A 84 -4.91 -18.64 -24.36
C VAL A 84 -4.77 -19.60 -25.54
N ASN A 85 -5.13 -19.13 -26.72
CA ASN A 85 -4.92 -19.84 -27.98
C ASN A 85 -4.66 -18.80 -29.06
N ARG A 86 -3.54 -18.92 -29.74
CA ARG A 86 -3.10 -17.93 -30.74
C ARG A 86 -4.14 -17.79 -31.90
N ALA A 87 -4.89 -18.86 -32.21
CA ALA A 87 -5.92 -18.81 -33.24
C ALA A 87 -7.27 -18.23 -32.77
N GLU A 88 -7.52 -18.19 -31.46
CA GLU A 88 -8.78 -17.76 -30.86
C GLU A 88 -8.64 -16.48 -30.02
N GLY A 89 -7.42 -16.15 -29.63
CA GLY A 89 -7.10 -15.07 -28.72
C GLY A 89 -6.90 -15.54 -27.28
N PHE A 90 -7.20 -14.70 -26.30
CA PHE A 90 -7.14 -15.10 -24.90
C PHE A 90 -8.38 -14.66 -24.11
N ARG A 91 -8.55 -15.29 -22.97
CA ARG A 91 -9.59 -15.02 -22.00
C ARG A 91 -8.98 -14.91 -20.61
N ALA A 92 -9.27 -13.84 -19.90
CA ALA A 92 -8.74 -13.60 -18.56
C ALA A 92 -9.84 -13.27 -17.57
N GLY A 93 -9.64 -13.72 -16.35
CA GLY A 93 -10.39 -13.32 -15.16
C GLY A 93 -9.64 -12.24 -14.41
N VAL A 94 -10.38 -11.35 -13.76
CA VAL A 94 -9.83 -10.31 -12.87
C VAL A 94 -10.64 -10.29 -11.61
N GLN A 95 -9.94 -10.28 -10.47
CA GLN A 95 -10.55 -10.02 -9.18
C GLN A 95 -9.97 -8.74 -8.60
N PHE A 96 -10.82 -7.89 -8.07
CA PHE A 96 -10.43 -6.71 -7.30
C PHE A 96 -11.51 -6.40 -6.28
N PHE A 97 -11.15 -5.61 -5.28
CA PHE A 97 -12.11 -5.18 -4.27
C PHE A 97 -12.45 -3.71 -4.45
N CYS A 98 -13.75 -3.41 -4.35
CA CYS A 98 -14.27 -2.06 -4.25
C CYS A 98 -14.68 -1.76 -2.81
N LEU A 99 -14.86 -0.48 -2.50
CA LEU A 99 -15.37 -0.05 -1.20
C LEU A 99 -16.72 -0.74 -0.95
N PRO A 100 -16.80 -1.62 0.07
CA PRO A 100 -18.07 -2.31 0.38
C PRO A 100 -19.07 -1.33 1.01
N PRO A 101 -20.35 -1.70 1.10
CA PRO A 101 -21.40 -0.87 1.70
C PRO A 101 -21.21 -0.81 3.22
N LEU A 102 -20.33 0.05 3.67
CA LEU A 102 -20.02 0.31 5.07
C LEU A 102 -20.72 1.59 5.53
N GLU A 103 -21.05 1.60 6.82
CA GLU A 103 -21.62 2.77 7.48
C GLU A 103 -20.54 3.47 8.29
N LEU A 104 -20.42 4.78 8.07
CA LEU A 104 -19.54 5.65 8.84
C LEU A 104 -20.36 6.32 9.95
N GLY A 105 -20.04 5.97 11.20
CA GLY A 105 -20.61 6.61 12.37
C GLY A 105 -20.05 8.02 12.61
N GLU A 106 -19.91 8.40 13.87
CA GLU A 106 -19.28 9.66 14.25
C GLU A 106 -17.79 9.64 13.90
N TYR A 107 -17.31 10.65 13.16
CA TYR A 107 -15.91 10.72 12.66
C TYR A 107 -15.23 12.05 12.94
N THR A 108 -15.92 12.97 13.62
CA THR A 108 -15.39 14.29 13.99
C THR A 108 -15.17 14.40 15.51
N GLY A 109 -14.40 15.41 15.93
CA GLY A 109 -14.17 15.67 17.35
C GLY A 109 -13.15 14.75 18.02
N PHE A 110 -12.50 13.84 17.30
CA PHE A 110 -11.44 13.00 17.84
C PHE A 110 -10.21 13.84 18.20
N THR A 111 -9.62 13.55 19.34
CA THR A 111 -8.42 14.24 19.81
C THR A 111 -7.41 13.24 20.35
N GLN A 112 -6.14 13.44 20.00
CA GLN A 112 -5.03 12.65 20.54
C GLN A 112 -3.88 13.58 20.96
N PRO A 113 -3.32 13.41 22.15
CA PRO A 113 -2.22 14.25 22.60
C PRO A 113 -0.94 13.91 21.82
N ILE A 114 -0.25 14.95 21.34
CA ILE A 114 1.10 14.82 20.77
C ILE A 114 2.10 14.95 21.90
N GLN A 115 2.68 13.83 22.34
CA GLN A 115 3.62 13.79 23.45
C GLN A 115 5.00 13.30 23.02
N PRO A 116 5.92 14.19 22.64
CA PRO A 116 7.30 13.80 22.30
C PRO A 116 7.99 13.16 23.51
N ARG A 117 8.73 12.09 23.28
CA ARG A 117 9.53 11.44 24.33
C ARG A 117 10.58 12.43 24.84
N PRO A 118 10.81 12.54 26.17
CA PRO A 118 11.82 13.43 26.73
C PRO A 118 13.22 13.06 26.23
N ILE A 119 14.05 14.07 25.95
CA ILE A 119 15.43 13.88 25.51
C ILE A 119 16.29 13.65 26.74
N ARG A 120 17.05 12.54 26.75
CA ARG A 120 18.03 12.26 27.80
C ARG A 120 19.38 12.76 27.35
N GLU A 121 20.20 13.21 28.30
CA GLU A 121 21.55 13.71 28.08
C GLU A 121 22.42 12.73 27.28
N LEU A 122 22.40 11.47 27.68
CA LEU A 122 23.11 10.39 26.99
C LEU A 122 22.71 10.26 25.48
N THR A 123 21.46 10.56 25.13
CA THR A 123 21.02 10.53 23.73
C THR A 123 21.72 11.60 22.90
N ILE A 124 21.88 12.80 23.47
CA ILE A 124 22.56 13.93 22.82
C ILE A 124 24.04 13.57 22.63
N GLU A 125 24.70 13.08 23.68
CA GLU A 125 26.11 12.68 23.63
C GLU A 125 26.38 11.59 22.60
N LEU A 126 25.53 10.55 22.55
CA LEU A 126 25.65 9.48 21.56
C LEU A 126 25.45 10.00 20.12
N GLU A 127 24.51 10.92 19.90
CA GLU A 127 24.27 11.48 18.57
C GLU A 127 25.43 12.39 18.13
N ILE A 128 25.98 13.23 19.02
CA ILE A 128 27.16 14.01 18.74
C ILE A 128 28.34 13.11 18.38
N ASN A 129 28.62 12.11 19.18
CA ASN A 129 29.72 11.18 18.90
C ASN A 129 29.55 10.42 17.58
N ARG A 130 28.31 10.05 17.23
CA ARG A 130 28.03 9.26 16.03
C ARG A 130 28.12 10.07 14.74
N ARG A 131 27.60 11.30 14.74
CA ARG A 131 27.46 12.10 13.51
C ARG A 131 28.39 13.31 13.44
N HIS A 132 28.83 13.81 14.59
CA HIS A 132 29.56 15.08 14.72
C HIS A 132 30.84 14.95 15.55
N GLY A 133 31.38 13.74 15.73
CA GLY A 133 32.53 13.51 16.59
C GLY A 133 33.77 14.29 16.19
N ASP A 134 34.00 14.51 14.88
CA ASP A 134 35.14 15.33 14.41
C ASP A 134 34.91 16.83 14.63
N GLU A 135 33.68 17.30 14.43
CA GLU A 135 33.27 18.68 14.69
C GLU A 135 33.39 19.00 16.19
N ASP A 136 32.93 18.09 17.07
CA ASP A 136 33.04 18.27 18.52
C ASP A 136 34.49 18.31 19.00
N ARG A 137 35.37 17.46 18.44
CA ARG A 137 36.79 17.45 18.79
C ARG A 137 37.53 18.70 18.37
N ALA A 138 37.13 19.29 17.23
CA ALA A 138 37.75 20.48 16.69
C ALA A 138 37.20 21.79 17.30
N ALA A 139 36.02 21.76 17.92
CA ALA A 139 35.33 22.91 18.43
C ALA A 139 35.89 23.41 19.79
N ASP A 140 35.90 24.72 19.97
CA ASP A 140 36.13 25.35 21.27
C ASP A 140 34.89 25.23 22.19
N ALA A 141 34.93 25.82 23.36
CA ALA A 141 33.84 25.69 24.34
C ALA A 141 32.51 26.29 23.85
N GLU A 142 32.54 27.35 23.04
CA GLU A 142 31.36 27.98 22.46
C GLU A 142 30.81 27.15 21.31
N GLY A 143 31.67 26.66 20.43
CA GLY A 143 31.30 25.75 19.34
C GLY A 143 30.65 24.45 19.84
N LYS A 144 31.18 23.87 20.93
CA LYS A 144 30.57 22.70 21.59
C LYS A 144 29.16 22.97 22.12
N ARG A 145 28.93 24.16 22.72
CA ARG A 145 27.58 24.55 23.17
C ARG A 145 26.63 24.74 22.00
N ALA A 146 27.07 25.37 20.92
CA ALA A 146 26.28 25.60 19.73
C ALA A 146 25.92 24.27 19.05
N LEU A 147 26.89 23.34 18.87
CA LEU A 147 26.68 22.00 18.36
C LEU A 147 25.65 21.23 19.19
N ARG A 148 25.82 21.26 20.52
CA ARG A 148 24.89 20.56 21.41
C ARG A 148 23.46 21.12 21.31
N ALA A 149 23.29 22.45 21.24
CA ALA A 149 21.98 23.08 21.07
C ALA A 149 21.34 22.67 19.75
N ARG A 150 22.10 22.67 18.64
CA ARG A 150 21.65 22.22 17.31
C ARG A 150 21.18 20.75 17.33
N VAL A 151 22.03 19.86 17.84
CA VAL A 151 21.70 18.42 17.93
C VAL A 151 20.48 18.19 18.83
N THR A 152 20.34 18.91 19.92
CA THR A 152 19.17 18.83 20.80
C THR A 152 17.90 19.24 20.05
N GLN A 153 17.97 20.33 19.28
CA GLN A 153 16.84 20.81 18.48
C GLN A 153 16.44 19.80 17.39
N ASP A 154 17.41 19.20 16.70
CA ASP A 154 17.18 18.19 15.66
C ASP A 154 16.52 16.93 16.25
N ILE A 155 17.01 16.45 17.39
CA ILE A 155 16.40 15.30 18.10
C ILE A 155 14.97 15.65 18.54
N TYR A 156 14.74 16.86 19.02
CA TYR A 156 13.40 17.30 19.45
C TYR A 156 12.43 17.35 18.25
N ALA A 157 12.85 17.95 17.14
CA ALA A 157 12.05 18.02 15.93
C ALA A 157 11.67 16.60 15.42
N GLN A 158 12.64 15.69 15.39
CA GLN A 158 12.39 14.29 15.01
C GLN A 158 11.42 13.60 15.96
N ARG A 159 11.54 13.81 17.28
CA ARG A 159 10.60 13.24 18.25
C ARG A 159 9.19 13.82 18.16
N CYS A 160 9.07 15.09 17.84
CA CYS A 160 7.78 15.73 17.58
C CYS A 160 7.11 15.10 16.35
N GLN A 161 7.85 14.86 15.27
CA GLN A 161 7.34 14.18 14.09
C GLN A 161 6.89 12.73 14.41
N GLN A 162 7.69 11.98 15.16
CA GLN A 162 7.33 10.64 15.62
C GLN A 162 6.08 10.64 16.50
N ALA A 163 5.98 11.58 17.45
CA ALA A 163 4.82 11.70 18.33
C ALA A 163 3.55 12.08 17.55
N ARG A 164 3.69 12.95 16.54
CA ARG A 164 2.59 13.29 15.63
C ARG A 164 2.13 12.07 14.85
N ALA A 165 3.04 11.31 14.23
CA ALA A 165 2.70 10.11 13.49
C ALA A 165 1.99 9.05 14.38
N VAL A 166 2.42 8.90 15.64
CA VAL A 166 1.73 8.01 16.60
C VAL A 166 0.32 8.51 16.92
N ALA A 167 0.14 9.82 17.12
CA ALA A 167 -1.17 10.40 17.39
C ALA A 167 -2.10 10.27 16.17
N GLU A 168 -1.60 10.50 14.96
CA GLU A 168 -2.33 10.30 13.71
C GLU A 168 -2.79 8.84 13.54
N GLN A 169 -1.89 7.88 13.77
CA GLN A 169 -2.26 6.46 13.74
C GLN A 169 -3.32 6.10 14.79
N ALA A 170 -3.27 6.70 15.97
CA ALA A 170 -4.28 6.50 16.99
C ALA A 170 -5.66 7.09 16.60
N LEU A 171 -5.68 8.26 15.94
CA LEU A 171 -6.91 8.85 15.39
C LEU A 171 -7.50 7.97 14.29
N ILE A 172 -6.66 7.48 13.37
CA ILE A 172 -7.08 6.56 12.29
C ILE A 172 -7.63 5.25 12.89
N ALA A 173 -6.98 4.72 13.92
CA ALA A 173 -7.46 3.53 14.60
C ALA A 173 -8.81 3.76 15.30
N GLN A 174 -9.00 4.92 15.92
CA GLN A 174 -10.27 5.33 16.51
C GLN A 174 -11.36 5.45 15.46
N LEU A 175 -11.08 6.08 14.32
CA LEU A 175 -12.01 6.15 13.19
C LEU A 175 -12.49 4.74 12.77
N GLY A 176 -11.57 3.78 12.67
CA GLY A 176 -11.91 2.40 12.30
C GLY A 176 -12.93 1.74 13.24
N THR A 177 -13.01 2.13 14.50
CA THR A 177 -14.04 1.61 15.45
C THR A 177 -15.44 2.14 15.19
N HIS A 178 -15.57 3.23 14.43
CA HIS A 178 -16.83 3.84 14.01
C HIS A 178 -17.29 3.39 12.61
N VAL A 179 -16.57 2.45 11.99
CA VAL A 179 -16.93 1.87 10.70
C VAL A 179 -17.60 0.52 10.94
N THR A 180 -18.86 0.41 10.51
CA THR A 180 -19.65 -0.82 10.65
C THR A 180 -20.09 -1.36 9.28
N GLY A 181 -20.50 -2.61 9.24
CA GLY A 181 -20.92 -3.28 8.01
C GLY A 181 -20.04 -4.48 7.64
N PRO A 182 -20.44 -5.23 6.61
CA PRO A 182 -19.74 -6.43 6.19
C PRO A 182 -18.46 -6.08 5.42
N LEU A 183 -17.40 -6.83 5.68
CA LEU A 183 -16.18 -6.82 4.87
C LEU A 183 -16.09 -8.11 4.06
N PRO A 184 -15.65 -8.07 2.79
CA PRO A 184 -15.42 -9.27 1.99
C PRO A 184 -14.39 -10.18 2.67
N LYS A 185 -14.70 -11.46 2.79
CA LYS A 185 -13.84 -12.42 3.51
C LYS A 185 -12.45 -12.53 2.92
N GLN A 186 -12.37 -12.52 1.59
CA GLN A 186 -11.07 -12.61 0.90
C GLN A 186 -10.23 -11.34 1.08
N LEU A 187 -10.86 -10.16 1.15
CA LEU A 187 -10.16 -8.91 1.45
C LEU A 187 -9.58 -8.94 2.87
N VAL A 188 -10.34 -9.43 3.86
CA VAL A 188 -9.85 -9.61 5.23
C VAL A 188 -8.72 -10.62 5.28
N ALA A 189 -8.85 -11.76 4.58
CA ALA A 189 -7.80 -12.78 4.49
C ALA A 189 -6.52 -12.23 3.82
N GLY A 190 -6.63 -11.48 2.73
CA GLY A 190 -5.50 -10.84 2.07
C GLY A 190 -4.77 -9.88 3.01
N ASN A 191 -5.52 -9.06 3.76
CA ASN A 191 -4.94 -8.15 4.75
C ASN A 191 -4.28 -8.91 5.92
N TYR A 192 -4.85 -10.02 6.37
CA TYR A 192 -4.24 -10.90 7.38
C TYR A 192 -2.87 -11.44 6.91
N PHE A 193 -2.77 -11.94 5.67
CA PHE A 193 -1.50 -12.43 5.14
C PHE A 193 -0.47 -11.30 4.96
N ALA A 194 -0.89 -10.10 4.59
CA ALA A 194 -0.02 -8.94 4.52
C ALA A 194 0.54 -8.58 5.91
N GLU A 195 -0.31 -8.53 6.95
CA GLU A 195 0.10 -8.28 8.33
C GLU A 195 1.04 -9.37 8.86
N GLN A 196 0.75 -10.63 8.56
CA GLN A 196 1.63 -11.77 8.92
C GLN A 196 3.01 -11.63 8.28
N ARG A 197 3.07 -11.26 7.00
CA ARG A 197 4.34 -11.01 6.29
C ARG A 197 5.12 -9.88 6.95
N GLN A 198 4.46 -8.75 7.23
CA GLN A 198 5.08 -7.60 7.90
C GLN A 198 5.59 -7.95 9.31
N PHE A 199 4.84 -8.75 10.04
CA PHE A 199 5.26 -9.25 11.34
C PHE A 199 6.53 -10.11 11.22
N ASN A 200 6.53 -11.08 10.30
CA ASN A 200 7.67 -11.95 10.07
C ASN A 200 8.94 -11.17 9.66
N LEU A 201 8.81 -10.18 8.77
CA LEU A 201 9.93 -9.31 8.37
C LEU A 201 10.50 -8.53 9.57
N ARG A 202 9.64 -7.99 10.43
CA ARG A 202 10.08 -7.30 11.66
C ARG A 202 10.80 -8.25 12.63
N MET A 203 10.29 -9.48 12.78
CA MET A 203 10.94 -10.50 13.63
C MET A 203 12.34 -10.83 13.11
N GLN A 204 12.47 -11.06 11.80
CA GLN A 204 13.75 -11.33 11.14
C GLN A 204 14.74 -10.16 11.27
N ALA A 205 14.28 -8.94 11.01
CA ALA A 205 15.11 -7.73 11.13
C ALA A 205 15.64 -7.50 12.55
N ASN A 206 14.90 -7.93 13.58
CA ASN A 206 15.31 -7.82 14.97
C ASN A 206 16.01 -9.09 15.51
N GLY A 207 16.21 -10.11 14.69
CA GLY A 207 16.83 -11.38 15.11
C GLY A 207 16.02 -12.13 16.17
N VAL A 208 14.70 -11.92 16.24
CA VAL A 208 13.83 -12.53 17.25
C VAL A 208 13.18 -13.78 16.68
N ASN A 209 13.26 -14.89 17.43
CA ASN A 209 12.57 -16.14 17.08
C ASN A 209 11.10 -16.07 17.51
N PHE A 210 10.20 -16.60 16.68
CA PHE A 210 8.76 -16.58 16.93
C PHE A 210 8.35 -17.28 18.23
N ASP A 211 8.95 -18.46 18.53
CA ASP A 211 8.65 -19.19 19.76
C ASP A 211 9.09 -18.42 21.01
N GLN A 212 10.23 -17.71 20.92
CA GLN A 212 10.70 -16.84 22.00
C GLN A 212 9.75 -15.64 22.20
N TYR A 213 9.30 -15.06 21.09
CA TYR A 213 8.31 -13.97 21.13
C TYR A 213 7.03 -14.42 21.85
N LEU A 214 6.45 -15.55 21.45
CA LEU A 214 5.25 -16.09 22.07
C LEU A 214 5.42 -16.36 23.57
N LYS A 215 6.58 -16.93 23.95
CA LYS A 215 6.90 -17.17 25.39
C LYS A 215 6.98 -15.88 26.18
N VAL A 216 7.57 -14.83 25.62
CA VAL A 216 7.68 -13.51 26.29
C VAL A 216 6.30 -12.87 26.43
N GLN A 217 5.44 -13.03 25.43
CA GLN A 217 4.07 -12.49 25.45
C GLN A 217 3.10 -13.35 26.28
N GLY A 218 3.50 -14.57 26.64
CA GLY A 218 2.62 -15.51 27.33
C GLY A 218 1.42 -15.97 26.48
N GLN A 219 1.59 -16.04 25.15
CA GLN A 219 0.54 -16.38 24.19
C GLN A 219 0.80 -17.72 23.52
N THR A 220 -0.28 -18.42 23.19
CA THR A 220 -0.24 -19.58 22.29
C THR A 220 -0.24 -19.11 20.82
N VAL A 221 0.08 -20.03 19.90
CA VAL A 221 0.03 -19.78 18.45
C VAL A 221 -1.40 -19.42 18.02
N GLU A 222 -2.40 -20.09 18.57
CA GLU A 222 -3.81 -19.89 18.28
C GLU A 222 -4.27 -18.49 18.72
N GLU A 223 -3.92 -18.08 19.93
CA GLU A 223 -4.22 -16.74 20.44
C GLU A 223 -3.54 -15.66 19.62
N PHE A 224 -2.30 -15.88 19.21
CA PHE A 224 -1.58 -14.97 18.34
C PHE A 224 -2.27 -14.84 16.97
N ARG A 225 -2.67 -15.96 16.35
CA ARG A 225 -3.39 -15.95 15.06
C ARG A 225 -4.72 -15.22 15.17
N ALA A 226 -5.48 -15.46 16.24
CA ALA A 226 -6.75 -14.77 16.47
C ALA A 226 -6.55 -13.26 16.66
N TRP A 227 -5.54 -12.88 17.45
CA TRP A 227 -5.16 -11.48 17.63
C TRP A 227 -4.75 -10.83 16.31
N LEU A 228 -3.90 -11.49 15.51
CA LEU A 228 -3.43 -10.96 14.23
C LEU A 228 -4.57 -10.80 13.23
N HIS A 229 -5.54 -11.71 13.22
CA HIS A 229 -6.73 -11.62 12.39
C HIS A 229 -7.61 -10.42 12.78
N ALA A 230 -7.86 -10.24 14.07
CA ALA A 230 -8.61 -9.11 14.58
C ALA A 230 -7.90 -7.77 14.30
N GLU A 231 -6.58 -7.74 14.41
CA GLU A 231 -5.77 -6.56 14.10
C GLU A 231 -5.80 -6.23 12.60
N ALA A 232 -5.73 -7.25 11.74
CA ALA A 232 -5.85 -7.08 10.29
C ALA A 232 -7.22 -6.51 9.90
N GLU A 233 -8.31 -7.04 10.49
CA GLU A 233 -9.65 -6.52 10.26
C GLU A 233 -9.79 -5.08 10.77
N ARG A 234 -9.28 -4.76 11.96
CA ARG A 234 -9.29 -3.42 12.54
C ARG A 234 -8.58 -2.41 11.64
N LYS A 235 -7.39 -2.75 11.13
CA LYS A 235 -6.62 -1.90 10.21
C LYS A 235 -7.36 -1.70 8.89
N LEU A 236 -7.99 -2.75 8.37
CA LEU A 236 -8.79 -2.65 7.16
C LEU A 236 -9.98 -1.70 7.35
N ARG A 237 -10.72 -1.81 8.47
CA ARG A 237 -11.81 -0.87 8.81
C ARG A 237 -11.31 0.56 8.92
N SER A 238 -10.13 0.77 9.52
CA SER A 238 -9.52 2.10 9.62
C SER A 238 -9.21 2.69 8.23
N ARG A 239 -8.67 1.88 7.32
CA ARG A 239 -8.42 2.28 5.93
C ARG A 239 -9.73 2.60 5.19
N MET A 240 -10.74 1.75 5.32
CA MET A 240 -12.06 2.01 4.72
C MET A 240 -12.70 3.27 5.30
N GLY A 241 -12.53 3.52 6.60
CA GLY A 241 -13.01 4.74 7.26
C GLY A 241 -12.41 6.00 6.67
N LEU A 242 -11.12 6.03 6.35
CA LEU A 242 -10.48 7.16 5.68
C LEU A 242 -11.10 7.41 4.29
N LEU A 243 -11.35 6.33 3.53
CA LEU A 243 -11.97 6.44 2.21
C LEU A 243 -13.42 6.98 2.30
N LEU A 244 -14.19 6.50 3.29
CA LEU A 244 -15.55 6.99 3.53
C LEU A 244 -15.58 8.47 3.95
N VAL A 245 -14.62 8.90 4.78
CA VAL A 245 -14.47 10.32 5.14
C VAL A 245 -14.10 11.13 3.90
N ALA A 246 -13.12 10.67 3.11
CA ALA A 246 -12.71 11.36 1.89
C ALA A 246 -13.88 11.51 0.90
N GLN A 247 -14.69 10.47 0.73
CA GLN A 247 -15.88 10.51 -0.10
C GLN A 247 -16.91 11.53 0.42
N LYS A 248 -17.18 11.49 1.73
CA LYS A 248 -18.20 12.34 2.36
C LYS A 248 -17.81 13.81 2.38
N GLU A 249 -16.52 14.11 2.54
CA GLU A 249 -15.98 15.47 2.59
C GLU A 249 -15.50 15.97 1.20
N GLY A 250 -15.64 15.17 0.14
CA GLY A 250 -15.20 15.54 -1.21
C GLY A 250 -13.70 15.76 -1.35
N LEU A 251 -12.87 14.97 -0.62
CA LEU A 251 -11.42 15.09 -0.57
C LEU A 251 -10.70 14.24 -1.63
N TRP A 252 -11.39 13.85 -2.68
CA TRP A 252 -10.76 13.15 -3.78
C TRP A 252 -9.90 14.10 -4.61
N PRO A 253 -8.70 13.64 -5.03
CA PRO A 253 -7.87 14.45 -5.90
C PRO A 253 -8.57 14.69 -7.23
N THR A 254 -8.37 15.87 -7.79
CA THR A 254 -8.79 16.21 -9.14
C THR A 254 -7.84 15.56 -10.16
N GLU A 255 -8.29 15.40 -11.42
CA GLU A 255 -7.44 14.90 -12.50
C GLU A 255 -6.14 15.73 -12.64
N ALA A 256 -6.23 17.04 -12.51
CA ALA A 256 -5.07 17.93 -12.58
C ALA A 256 -4.05 17.68 -11.45
N GLU A 257 -4.52 17.44 -10.22
CA GLU A 257 -3.63 17.10 -9.09
C GLU A 257 -2.96 15.74 -9.29
N VAL A 258 -3.66 14.77 -9.88
CA VAL A 258 -3.09 13.46 -10.23
C VAL A 258 -2.02 13.60 -11.32
N ASP A 259 -2.30 14.37 -12.37
CA ASP A 259 -1.35 14.61 -13.48
C ASP A 259 -0.10 15.35 -12.98
N ASP A 260 -0.24 16.35 -12.11
CA ASP A 260 0.87 17.06 -11.50
C ASP A 260 1.75 16.14 -10.65
N GLU A 261 1.14 15.25 -9.87
CA GLU A 261 1.89 14.29 -9.05
C GLU A 261 2.60 13.24 -9.92
N LEU A 262 1.96 12.73 -10.97
CA LEU A 262 2.59 11.82 -11.94
C LEU A 262 3.79 12.47 -12.63
N ALA A 263 3.65 13.72 -13.07
CA ALA A 263 4.77 14.47 -13.67
C ALA A 263 5.94 14.65 -12.68
N HIS A 264 5.63 14.87 -11.39
CA HIS A 264 6.64 14.95 -10.34
C HIS A 264 7.39 13.61 -10.14
N TRP A 265 6.68 12.50 -10.17
CA TRP A 265 7.27 11.16 -10.07
C TRP A 265 8.17 10.82 -11.25
N ASP A 266 7.75 11.16 -12.47
CA ASP A 266 8.54 10.94 -13.68
C ASP A 266 9.85 11.77 -13.65
N ALA A 267 9.75 13.05 -13.27
CA ALA A 267 10.93 13.92 -13.13
C ALA A 267 11.92 13.40 -12.07
N LYS A 268 11.43 12.81 -10.97
CA LYS A 268 12.27 12.24 -9.92
C LYS A 268 12.97 10.97 -10.39
N ARG A 269 12.27 10.10 -11.11
CA ARG A 269 12.83 8.87 -11.69
C ARG A 269 13.94 9.18 -12.69
N ASP A 270 13.75 10.18 -13.55
CA ASP A 270 14.74 10.58 -14.54
C ASP A 270 15.98 11.25 -13.91
N GLY A 271 15.82 11.90 -12.74
CA GLY A 271 16.92 12.50 -11.98
C GLY A 271 17.77 11.50 -11.17
N GLU A 272 17.26 10.28 -10.89
CA GLU A 272 18.02 9.21 -10.22
C GLU A 272 18.89 8.38 -11.18
N HIS A 273 18.74 8.57 -12.49
CA HIS A 273 19.52 7.90 -13.55
C HIS A 273 20.61 8.80 -14.16
N THR A 274 20.85 9.99 -13.60
CA THR A 274 21.91 10.92 -14.02
C THR A 274 22.95 11.04 -12.92
#